data_36ee9147ff3b1cfa7a589391bf97ff3d
#
_entry.id   36ee9147ff3b1cfa7a589391bf97ff3d
#
_cell.length_a   1.000
_cell.length_b   1.000
_cell.length_c   1.000
_cell.angle_alpha   90.00
_cell.angle_beta   90.00
_cell.angle_gamma   90.00
#
_symmetry.space_group_name_H-M   'P 1'
#
loop_
_entity.id
_entity.type
_entity.pdbx_description
1 polymer ?
#
loop_
_entity_poly.entity_id
_entity_poly.type
_entity_poly.pdbx_seq_one_letter_code
_entity_poly.pdbx_strand_id
1 'polypeptide(L)'
;MVSNYFVHESSYIDDNVEIGDGTKIWYFCHVQSGAKIGERCSLGQNVNISNNVKIGNGVKIQNNVAVYEGVEIEDDVFCGPSCVFTNDLTPRAKYPKGHENYKKTLIKRGASIGANATIVCGHTVGEWALIGAGAVVASDVPAHALMLGVPAKRRGWVCECGEILKDSLNCICCCRTYKETENGLVQI
;
A
#
# COMPACT_ATOMS: atom_id res chain seq x y z
N MET A 1 -2.51 -17.56 22.80
CA MET A 1 -3.01 -16.21 23.13
C MET A 1 -4.21 -15.95 22.24
N VAL A 2 -5.35 -15.52 22.78
CA VAL A 2 -6.51 -15.15 21.95
C VAL A 2 -6.20 -13.78 21.38
N SER A 3 -6.03 -13.69 20.06
CA SER A 3 -5.80 -12.40 19.37
C SER A 3 -7.04 -11.52 19.56
N ASN A 4 -6.82 -10.26 19.95
CA ASN A 4 -7.88 -9.30 20.21
C ASN A 4 -8.06 -8.37 18.97
N TYR A 5 -8.71 -8.89 17.93
CA TYR A 5 -9.06 -8.13 16.73
C TYR A 5 -10.58 -8.13 16.51
N PHE A 6 -11.07 -7.21 15.69
CA PHE A 6 -12.48 -7.09 15.34
C PHE A 6 -12.72 -7.47 13.86
N VAL A 7 -13.70 -8.33 13.62
CA VAL A 7 -14.22 -8.65 12.28
C VAL A 7 -15.73 -8.47 12.29
N HIS A 8 -16.24 -7.63 11.39
CA HIS A 8 -17.68 -7.47 11.22
C HIS A 8 -18.30 -8.77 10.66
N GLU A 9 -19.47 -9.14 11.15
CA GLU A 9 -20.18 -10.41 10.82
C GLU A 9 -20.43 -10.63 9.32
N SER A 10 -20.49 -9.57 8.53
CA SER A 10 -20.65 -9.65 7.06
C SER A 10 -19.34 -9.96 6.32
N SER A 11 -18.23 -10.07 7.02
CA SER A 11 -16.92 -10.31 6.41
C SER A 11 -16.53 -11.78 6.53
N TYR A 12 -15.77 -12.26 5.55
CA TYR A 12 -15.34 -13.64 5.49
C TYR A 12 -13.81 -13.74 5.64
N ILE A 13 -13.38 -14.59 6.56
CA ILE A 13 -11.96 -14.89 6.82
C ILE A 13 -11.76 -16.36 6.54
N ASP A 14 -10.89 -16.68 5.58
CA ASP A 14 -10.55 -18.05 5.24
C ASP A 14 -9.69 -18.71 6.33
N ASP A 15 -9.50 -20.01 6.21
CA ASP A 15 -8.60 -20.76 7.09
C ASP A 15 -7.14 -20.31 6.91
N ASN A 16 -6.33 -20.51 7.96
CA ASN A 16 -4.89 -20.17 7.98
C ASN A 16 -4.55 -18.69 7.75
N VAL A 17 -5.47 -17.78 8.09
CA VAL A 17 -5.20 -16.33 8.14
C VAL A 17 -4.65 -15.96 9.52
N GLU A 18 -3.59 -15.14 9.56
CA GLU A 18 -3.05 -14.56 10.78
C GLU A 18 -3.46 -13.09 10.86
N ILE A 19 -4.04 -12.66 11.99
CA ILE A 19 -4.47 -11.28 12.23
C ILE A 19 -3.94 -10.82 13.58
N GLY A 20 -3.19 -9.70 13.57
CA GLY A 20 -2.60 -9.10 14.77
C GLY A 20 -3.60 -8.33 15.63
N ASP A 21 -3.20 -8.10 16.89
CA ASP A 21 -4.01 -7.44 17.90
C ASP A 21 -4.42 -6.02 17.51
N GLY A 22 -5.63 -5.62 17.85
CA GLY A 22 -6.18 -4.29 17.61
C GLY A 22 -6.56 -4.02 16.14
N THR A 23 -6.40 -5.00 15.25
CA THR A 23 -6.82 -4.88 13.84
C THR A 23 -8.35 -4.92 13.73
N LYS A 24 -8.88 -4.09 12.81
CA LYS A 24 -10.33 -3.96 12.57
C LYS A 24 -10.64 -4.23 11.11
N ILE A 25 -11.51 -5.22 10.86
CA ILE A 25 -12.00 -5.59 9.52
C ILE A 25 -13.48 -5.24 9.47
N TRP A 26 -13.81 -4.28 8.60
CA TRP A 26 -15.16 -3.72 8.51
C TRP A 26 -16.05 -4.55 7.59
N TYR A 27 -17.10 -3.96 7.02
CA TYR A 27 -18.17 -4.63 6.30
C TYR A 27 -17.72 -5.27 4.99
N PHE A 28 -18.23 -6.46 4.69
CA PHE A 28 -18.12 -7.15 3.39
C PHE A 28 -16.68 -7.35 2.90
N CYS A 29 -15.74 -7.51 3.81
CA CYS A 29 -14.37 -7.85 3.45
C CYS A 29 -14.21 -9.36 3.23
N HIS A 30 -13.23 -9.73 2.40
CA HIS A 30 -12.78 -11.11 2.28
C HIS A 30 -11.25 -11.17 2.47
N VAL A 31 -10.80 -11.95 3.42
CA VAL A 31 -9.38 -12.22 3.66
C VAL A 31 -9.11 -13.68 3.34
N GLN A 32 -8.32 -13.92 2.30
CA GLN A 32 -8.10 -15.25 1.75
C GLN A 32 -6.97 -15.99 2.46
N SER A 33 -6.94 -17.31 2.26
CA SER A 33 -6.08 -18.26 2.96
C SER A 33 -4.60 -17.89 2.90
N GLY A 34 -3.91 -18.05 4.02
CA GLY A 34 -2.48 -17.78 4.16
C GLY A 34 -2.10 -16.30 4.25
N ALA A 35 -3.07 -15.39 4.18
CA ALA A 35 -2.80 -13.97 4.37
C ALA A 35 -2.35 -13.68 5.81
N LYS A 36 -1.41 -12.72 5.97
CA LYS A 36 -0.90 -12.26 7.26
C LYS A 36 -1.10 -10.77 7.39
N ILE A 37 -1.84 -10.36 8.40
CA ILE A 37 -2.16 -8.96 8.70
C ILE A 37 -1.60 -8.63 10.08
N GLY A 38 -0.79 -7.60 10.16
CA GLY A 38 -0.17 -7.14 11.39
C GLY A 38 -1.17 -6.54 12.39
N GLU A 39 -0.62 -5.91 13.41
CA GLU A 39 -1.38 -5.29 14.49
C GLU A 39 -1.92 -3.90 14.11
N ARG A 40 -3.00 -3.47 14.76
CA ARG A 40 -3.59 -2.11 14.67
C ARG A 40 -3.91 -1.66 13.24
N CYS A 41 -4.16 -2.61 12.34
CA CYS A 41 -4.60 -2.33 10.99
C CYS A 41 -6.08 -1.96 10.93
N SER A 42 -6.51 -1.33 9.85
CA SER A 42 -7.92 -1.06 9.56
C SER A 42 -8.22 -1.34 8.11
N LEU A 43 -9.08 -2.32 7.86
CA LEU A 43 -9.57 -2.67 6.52
C LEU A 43 -10.99 -2.13 6.38
N GLY A 44 -11.17 -1.15 5.51
CA GLY A 44 -12.44 -0.50 5.22
C GLY A 44 -13.42 -1.45 4.53
N GLN A 45 -14.61 -0.95 4.23
CA GLN A 45 -15.66 -1.74 3.60
C GLN A 45 -15.24 -2.28 2.23
N ASN A 46 -15.61 -3.55 1.95
CA ASN A 46 -15.39 -4.20 0.66
C ASN A 46 -13.90 -4.29 0.27
N VAL A 47 -13.03 -4.53 1.26
CA VAL A 47 -11.61 -4.81 1.03
C VAL A 47 -11.44 -6.31 0.76
N ASN A 48 -10.69 -6.65 -0.27
CA ASN A 48 -10.30 -8.02 -0.57
C ASN A 48 -8.79 -8.18 -0.38
N ILE A 49 -8.37 -9.14 0.42
CA ILE A 49 -6.98 -9.52 0.62
C ILE A 49 -6.79 -10.93 0.05
N SER A 50 -6.01 -11.03 -1.02
CA SER A 50 -5.77 -12.33 -1.69
C SER A 50 -4.85 -13.25 -0.91
N ASN A 51 -4.73 -14.49 -1.40
CA ASN A 51 -3.91 -15.53 -0.78
C ASN A 51 -2.47 -15.06 -0.54
N ASN A 52 -1.91 -15.46 0.60
CA ASN A 52 -0.50 -15.27 0.95
C ASN A 52 -0.01 -13.81 0.98
N VAL A 53 -0.90 -12.83 0.91
CA VAL A 53 -0.55 -11.41 1.04
C VAL A 53 -0.02 -11.14 2.45
N LYS A 54 1.00 -10.29 2.52
CA LYS A 54 1.56 -9.83 3.79
C LYS A 54 1.31 -8.34 3.98
N ILE A 55 0.75 -8.00 5.13
CA ILE A 55 0.44 -6.62 5.54
C ILE A 55 1.07 -6.39 6.90
N GLY A 56 1.90 -5.35 7.01
CA GLY A 56 2.57 -4.92 8.23
C GLY A 56 1.61 -4.35 9.28
N ASN A 57 2.19 -3.69 10.28
CA ASN A 57 1.45 -3.10 11.39
C ASN A 57 0.93 -1.69 11.05
N GLY A 58 -0.15 -1.26 11.67
CA GLY A 58 -0.67 0.11 11.55
C GLY A 58 -1.22 0.49 10.17
N VAL A 59 -1.32 -0.47 9.24
CA VAL A 59 -1.76 -0.24 7.87
C VAL A 59 -3.25 0.14 7.82
N LYS A 60 -3.56 1.15 7.01
CA LYS A 60 -4.94 1.58 6.77
C LYS A 60 -5.32 1.39 5.31
N ILE A 61 -6.18 0.44 5.04
CA ILE A 61 -6.73 0.17 3.71
C ILE A 61 -8.16 0.69 3.67
N GLN A 62 -8.41 1.66 2.81
CA GLN A 62 -9.73 2.28 2.67
C GLN A 62 -10.67 1.41 1.85
N ASN A 63 -11.92 1.86 1.69
CA ASN A 63 -12.99 1.09 1.05
C ASN A 63 -12.65 0.70 -0.41
N ASN A 64 -13.16 -0.44 -0.84
CA ASN A 64 -13.11 -0.94 -2.22
C ASN A 64 -11.67 -1.17 -2.75
N VAL A 65 -10.75 -1.58 -1.91
CA VAL A 65 -9.38 -1.93 -2.31
C VAL A 65 -9.22 -3.44 -2.37
N ALA A 66 -8.68 -3.94 -3.49
CA ALA A 66 -8.24 -5.33 -3.60
C ALA A 66 -6.70 -5.38 -3.60
N VAL A 67 -6.15 -6.11 -2.62
CA VAL A 67 -4.71 -6.39 -2.53
C VAL A 67 -4.48 -7.79 -3.07
N TYR A 68 -3.94 -7.88 -4.28
CA TYR A 68 -3.74 -9.14 -4.97
C TYR A 68 -2.49 -9.90 -4.50
N GLU A 69 -2.47 -11.20 -4.77
CA GLU A 69 -1.31 -12.05 -4.53
C GLU A 69 -0.05 -11.49 -5.21
N GLY A 70 1.07 -11.51 -4.49
CA GLY A 70 2.34 -10.90 -4.91
C GLY A 70 2.54 -9.46 -4.44
N VAL A 71 1.53 -8.84 -3.82
CA VAL A 71 1.67 -7.53 -3.16
C VAL A 71 2.09 -7.75 -1.70
N GLU A 72 3.10 -7.01 -1.27
CA GLU A 72 3.54 -6.91 0.13
C GLU A 72 3.46 -5.45 0.58
N ILE A 73 2.86 -5.21 1.75
CA ILE A 73 2.64 -3.88 2.32
C ILE A 73 3.33 -3.84 3.67
N GLU A 74 4.32 -2.95 3.83
CA GLU A 74 5.03 -2.75 5.10
C GLU A 74 4.20 -1.92 6.09
N ASP A 75 4.79 -1.60 7.26
CA ASP A 75 4.13 -0.89 8.36
C ASP A 75 3.67 0.52 7.96
N ASP A 76 2.62 1.01 8.62
CA ASP A 76 2.12 2.39 8.58
C ASP A 76 1.72 2.90 7.17
N VAL A 77 1.50 2.01 6.22
CA VAL A 77 1.04 2.37 4.85
C VAL A 77 -0.43 2.77 4.86
N PHE A 78 -0.74 3.80 4.07
CA PHE A 78 -2.11 4.22 3.78
C PHE A 78 -2.48 3.89 2.34
N CYS A 79 -3.53 3.08 2.14
CA CYS A 79 -4.15 2.80 0.85
C CYS A 79 -5.47 3.56 0.74
N GLY A 80 -5.52 4.59 -0.09
CA GLY A 80 -6.70 5.41 -0.33
C GLY A 80 -7.85 4.63 -0.99
N PRO A 81 -9.09 5.11 -0.89
CA PRO A 81 -10.25 4.39 -1.39
C PRO A 81 -10.14 4.10 -2.88
N SER A 82 -10.51 2.89 -3.24
CA SER A 82 -10.50 2.41 -4.64
C SER A 82 -9.14 2.50 -5.33
N CYS A 83 -8.02 2.56 -4.60
CA CYS A 83 -6.72 2.38 -5.23
C CYS A 83 -6.59 0.95 -5.75
N VAL A 84 -5.83 0.77 -6.82
CA VAL A 84 -5.75 -0.48 -7.58
C VAL A 84 -4.32 -1.02 -7.57
N PHE A 85 -4.18 -2.28 -7.23
CA PHE A 85 -2.97 -3.06 -7.48
C PHE A 85 -3.20 -3.99 -8.67
N THR A 86 -2.20 -4.19 -9.53
CA THR A 86 -2.24 -5.23 -10.55
C THR A 86 -1.25 -6.35 -10.18
N ASN A 87 -1.32 -7.51 -10.84
CA ASN A 87 -0.40 -8.63 -10.63
C ASN A 87 0.10 -9.27 -11.93
N ASP A 88 -0.59 -9.04 -13.05
CA ASP A 88 -0.17 -9.47 -14.39
C ASP A 88 -0.05 -8.26 -15.32
N LEU A 89 1.09 -8.10 -16.00
CA LEU A 89 1.35 -7.01 -16.94
C LEU A 89 0.62 -7.15 -18.27
N THR A 90 0.29 -8.38 -18.66
CA THR A 90 -0.33 -8.68 -19.95
C THR A 90 -1.40 -9.76 -19.82
N PRO A 91 -2.47 -9.51 -19.06
CA PRO A 91 -3.50 -10.51 -18.81
C PRO A 91 -4.26 -10.84 -20.11
N ARG A 92 -4.55 -12.14 -20.29
CA ARG A 92 -5.34 -12.64 -21.41
C ARG A 92 -6.23 -13.78 -20.92
N ALA A 93 -7.54 -13.61 -20.98
CA ALA A 93 -8.50 -14.63 -20.55
C ALA A 93 -8.32 -15.98 -21.27
N LYS A 94 -8.03 -15.95 -22.57
CA LYS A 94 -7.79 -17.15 -23.38
C LYS A 94 -6.44 -17.82 -23.10
N TYR A 95 -5.48 -17.09 -22.53
CA TYR A 95 -4.11 -17.56 -22.29
C TYR A 95 -3.70 -17.23 -20.85
N PRO A 96 -4.29 -17.94 -19.86
CA PRO A 96 -3.95 -17.71 -18.45
C PRO A 96 -2.51 -18.12 -18.18
N LYS A 97 -1.81 -17.32 -17.37
CA LYS A 97 -0.37 -17.51 -17.13
C LYS A 97 -0.05 -18.29 -15.85
N GLY A 98 -0.99 -18.43 -14.94
CA GLY A 98 -0.76 -19.01 -13.62
C GLY A 98 -0.08 -18.07 -12.61
N HIS A 99 -0.17 -18.44 -11.34
CA HIS A 99 0.28 -17.63 -10.20
C HIS A 99 1.80 -17.38 -10.20
N GLU A 100 2.59 -18.33 -10.73
CA GLU A 100 4.05 -18.25 -10.79
C GLU A 100 4.55 -17.10 -11.68
N ASN A 101 3.69 -16.58 -12.55
CA ASN A 101 4.01 -15.46 -13.44
C ASN A 101 3.62 -14.08 -12.90
N TYR A 102 2.93 -14.04 -11.75
CA TYR A 102 2.57 -12.77 -11.12
C TYR A 102 3.80 -11.98 -10.69
N LYS A 103 3.76 -10.68 -10.90
CA LYS A 103 4.85 -9.78 -10.55
C LYS A 103 4.65 -9.27 -9.13
N LYS A 104 5.72 -9.34 -8.33
CA LYS A 104 5.71 -8.85 -6.96
C LYS A 104 5.68 -7.31 -6.94
N THR A 105 4.96 -6.75 -5.97
CA THR A 105 4.89 -5.32 -5.72
C THR A 105 5.15 -5.08 -4.24
N LEU A 106 6.07 -4.17 -3.92
CA LEU A 106 6.39 -3.82 -2.54
C LEU A 106 5.99 -2.38 -2.25
N ILE A 107 5.17 -2.20 -1.23
CA ILE A 107 4.82 -0.88 -0.69
C ILE A 107 5.55 -0.71 0.64
N LYS A 108 6.55 0.15 0.65
CA LYS A 108 7.40 0.35 1.82
C LYS A 108 6.74 1.20 2.89
N ARG A 109 7.30 1.11 4.09
CA ARG A 109 6.79 1.73 5.31
C ARG A 109 6.39 3.19 5.12
N GLY A 110 5.24 3.56 5.68
CA GLY A 110 4.74 4.93 5.71
C GLY A 110 4.29 5.51 4.37
N ALA A 111 4.40 4.74 3.26
CA ALA A 111 3.92 5.22 1.97
C ALA A 111 2.41 5.47 1.97
N SER A 112 1.97 6.48 1.23
CA SER A 112 0.55 6.81 1.06
C SER A 112 0.15 6.73 -0.40
N ILE A 113 -0.89 5.94 -0.68
CA ILE A 113 -1.45 5.78 -2.02
C ILE A 113 -2.78 6.52 -2.07
N GLY A 114 -2.90 7.51 -2.94
CA GLY A 114 -4.10 8.33 -3.09
C GLY A 114 -5.29 7.55 -3.68
N ALA A 115 -6.49 8.10 -3.51
CA ALA A 115 -7.72 7.52 -4.03
C ALA A 115 -7.64 7.28 -5.55
N ASN A 116 -8.17 6.13 -6.01
CA ASN A 116 -8.17 5.74 -7.43
C ASN A 116 -6.77 5.69 -8.10
N ALA A 117 -5.68 5.74 -7.34
CA ALA A 117 -4.35 5.54 -7.93
C ALA A 117 -4.16 4.07 -8.32
N THR A 118 -3.41 3.84 -9.41
CA THR A 118 -3.10 2.48 -9.88
C THR A 118 -1.61 2.21 -9.71
N ILE A 119 -1.27 1.14 -9.02
CA ILE A 119 0.09 0.62 -8.90
C ILE A 119 0.23 -0.57 -9.85
N VAL A 120 0.98 -0.35 -10.92
CA VAL A 120 1.33 -1.42 -11.88
C VAL A 120 2.30 -2.38 -11.19
N CYS A 121 2.08 -3.66 -11.34
CA CYS A 121 2.87 -4.69 -10.69
C CYS A 121 4.34 -4.72 -11.15
N GLY A 122 5.20 -5.26 -10.30
CA GLY A 122 6.64 -5.37 -10.58
C GLY A 122 7.47 -4.20 -10.06
N HIS A 123 6.87 -3.28 -9.31
CA HIS A 123 7.53 -2.06 -8.84
C HIS A 123 7.51 -1.94 -7.32
N THR A 124 8.45 -1.16 -6.81
CA THR A 124 8.54 -0.79 -5.40
C THR A 124 8.11 0.67 -5.22
N VAL A 125 7.23 0.92 -4.26
CA VAL A 125 6.94 2.28 -3.76
C VAL A 125 7.79 2.51 -2.51
N GLY A 126 8.68 3.49 -2.57
CA GLY A 126 9.65 3.80 -1.51
C GLY A 126 9.01 4.31 -0.22
N GLU A 127 9.78 4.27 0.86
CA GLU A 127 9.34 4.70 2.19
C GLU A 127 8.82 6.15 2.15
N TRP A 128 7.69 6.38 2.86
CA TRP A 128 7.07 7.71 2.99
C TRP A 128 6.72 8.40 1.67
N ALA A 129 6.74 7.68 0.54
CA ALA A 129 6.32 8.26 -0.74
C ALA A 129 4.83 8.57 -0.73
N LEU A 130 4.43 9.63 -1.43
CA LEU A 130 3.04 10.02 -1.62
C LEU A 130 2.65 9.90 -3.09
N ILE A 131 1.76 8.96 -3.37
CA ILE A 131 1.14 8.79 -4.69
C ILE A 131 -0.15 9.60 -4.70
N GLY A 132 -0.24 10.58 -5.58
CA GLY A 132 -1.44 11.42 -5.67
C GLY A 132 -2.65 10.65 -6.20
N ALA A 133 -3.84 11.16 -5.88
CA ALA A 133 -5.09 10.56 -6.33
C ALA A 133 -5.14 10.44 -7.87
N GLY A 134 -5.62 9.32 -8.38
CA GLY A 134 -5.73 9.02 -9.82
C GLY A 134 -4.40 8.83 -10.55
N ALA A 135 -3.26 8.83 -9.88
CA ALA A 135 -1.96 8.62 -10.52
C ALA A 135 -1.77 7.15 -10.95
N VAL A 136 -1.03 6.92 -12.04
CA VAL A 136 -0.67 5.57 -12.51
C VAL A 136 0.84 5.37 -12.39
N VAL A 137 1.25 4.59 -11.39
CA VAL A 137 2.65 4.26 -11.11
C VAL A 137 3.05 3.05 -11.96
N ALA A 138 4.02 3.24 -12.86
CA ALA A 138 4.54 2.22 -13.78
C ALA A 138 6.08 2.15 -13.75
N SER A 139 6.69 2.54 -12.64
CA SER A 139 8.12 2.44 -12.36
C SER A 139 8.35 2.51 -10.85
N ASP A 140 9.54 2.14 -10.40
CA ASP A 140 9.91 2.30 -9.00
C ASP A 140 9.81 3.75 -8.55
N VAL A 141 9.40 3.92 -7.30
CA VAL A 141 9.19 5.24 -6.68
C VAL A 141 10.25 5.43 -5.59
N PRO A 142 11.04 6.51 -5.64
CA PRO A 142 12.01 6.84 -4.61
C PRO A 142 11.34 7.13 -3.25
N ALA A 143 12.08 6.93 -2.15
CA ALA A 143 11.62 7.30 -0.82
C ALA A 143 11.27 8.80 -0.76
N HIS A 144 10.17 9.13 -0.08
CA HIS A 144 9.66 10.50 0.07
C HIS A 144 9.24 11.21 -1.24
N ALA A 145 9.17 10.50 -2.37
CA ALA A 145 8.76 11.14 -3.62
C ALA A 145 7.27 11.47 -3.64
N LEU A 146 6.93 12.68 -4.10
CA LEU A 146 5.57 13.06 -4.48
C LEU A 146 5.36 12.68 -5.95
N MET A 147 4.51 11.70 -6.22
CA MET A 147 4.22 11.17 -7.56
C MET A 147 2.83 11.59 -8.02
N LEU A 148 2.72 12.27 -9.16
CA LEU A 148 1.45 12.73 -9.72
C LEU A 148 1.32 12.39 -11.19
N GLY A 149 0.11 12.17 -11.67
CA GLY A 149 -0.26 12.10 -13.09
C GLY A 149 -0.29 10.69 -13.69
N VAL A 150 -0.57 10.62 -15.01
CA VAL A 150 -0.70 9.38 -15.81
C VAL A 150 0.17 9.55 -17.07
N PRO A 151 1.30 8.83 -17.19
CA PRO A 151 1.98 8.06 -16.15
C PRO A 151 2.48 8.96 -15.01
N ALA A 152 2.56 8.41 -13.79
CA ALA A 152 3.02 9.16 -12.63
C ALA A 152 4.48 9.61 -12.81
N LYS A 153 4.74 10.87 -12.46
CA LYS A 153 6.08 11.46 -12.46
C LYS A 153 6.34 12.14 -11.12
N ARG A 154 7.58 12.12 -10.66
CA ARG A 154 7.98 12.86 -9.47
C ARG A 154 7.79 14.36 -9.69
N ARG A 155 7.02 14.99 -8.81
CA ARG A 155 6.72 16.42 -8.83
C ARG A 155 7.31 17.18 -7.65
N GLY A 156 7.93 16.47 -6.73
CA GLY A 156 8.53 17.02 -5.53
C GLY A 156 8.83 15.94 -4.51
N TRP A 157 8.94 16.37 -3.29
CA TRP A 157 9.22 15.54 -2.12
C TRP A 157 8.21 15.78 -1.02
N VAL A 158 8.03 14.81 -0.14
CA VAL A 158 7.10 14.87 0.98
C VAL A 158 7.78 14.44 2.27
N CYS A 159 7.47 15.13 3.34
CA CYS A 159 7.90 14.77 4.70
C CYS A 159 7.10 13.58 5.23
N GLU A 160 7.65 12.83 6.19
CA GLU A 160 6.89 11.80 6.93
C GLU A 160 5.56 12.32 7.51
N CYS A 161 5.48 13.58 7.92
CA CYS A 161 4.24 14.16 8.44
C CYS A 161 3.20 14.49 7.36
N GLY A 162 3.52 14.28 6.07
CA GLY A 162 2.65 14.57 4.93
C GLY A 162 2.81 15.97 4.32
N GLU A 163 3.64 16.84 4.90
CA GLU A 163 3.91 18.17 4.33
C GLU A 163 4.73 18.07 3.04
N ILE A 164 4.33 18.79 1.99
CA ILE A 164 5.09 18.87 0.75
C ILE A 164 6.32 19.75 0.98
N LEU A 165 7.50 19.18 0.75
CA LEU A 165 8.76 19.89 0.96
C LEU A 165 9.03 20.87 -0.18
N LYS A 166 9.48 22.08 0.19
CA LYS A 166 9.98 23.09 -0.73
C LYS A 166 11.48 22.87 -0.98
N ASP A 167 12.09 23.77 -1.73
CA ASP A 167 13.48 23.65 -2.22
C ASP A 167 14.53 23.43 -1.12
N SER A 168 14.28 23.90 0.10
CA SER A 168 15.18 23.72 1.24
C SER A 168 15.22 22.32 1.83
N LEU A 169 14.30 21.42 1.46
CA LEU A 169 14.12 20.09 2.05
C LEU A 169 13.94 20.08 3.58
N ASN A 170 13.53 21.24 4.14
CA ASN A 170 13.20 21.40 5.55
C ASN A 170 11.68 21.42 5.70
N CYS A 171 11.17 20.59 6.57
CA CYS A 171 9.74 20.54 6.84
C CYS A 171 9.35 21.69 7.78
N ILE A 172 8.45 22.57 7.32
CA ILE A 172 7.95 23.70 8.12
C ILE A 172 6.96 23.26 9.21
N CYS A 173 6.38 22.07 9.08
CA CYS A 173 5.39 21.55 10.03
C CYS A 173 6.04 20.86 11.23
N CYS A 174 7.04 19.99 11.00
CA CYS A 174 7.64 19.16 12.04
C CYS A 174 9.16 19.36 12.22
N CYS A 175 9.74 20.34 11.51
CA CYS A 175 11.16 20.73 11.58
C CYS A 175 12.17 19.63 11.17
N ARG A 176 11.72 18.52 10.56
CA ARG A 176 12.64 17.52 10.00
C ARG A 176 13.39 18.08 8.81
N THR A 177 14.66 17.72 8.69
CA THR A 177 15.52 18.09 7.57
C THR A 177 15.91 16.85 6.80
N TYR A 178 16.00 16.96 5.49
CA TYR A 178 16.30 15.86 4.59
C TYR A 178 17.45 16.18 3.66
N LYS A 179 18.10 15.11 3.19
CA LYS A 179 19.10 15.16 2.13
C LYS A 179 18.69 14.23 0.99
N GLU A 180 18.85 14.70 -0.26
CA GLU A 180 18.61 13.89 -1.45
C GLU A 180 19.73 12.87 -1.66
N THR A 181 19.35 11.63 -2.02
CA THR A 181 20.22 10.52 -2.35
C THR A 181 19.74 9.88 -3.66
N GLU A 182 20.48 8.89 -4.17
CA GLU A 182 20.07 8.14 -5.36
C GLU A 182 18.72 7.41 -5.18
N ASN A 183 18.39 7.01 -3.95
CA ASN A 183 17.18 6.25 -3.62
C ASN A 183 16.03 7.10 -3.07
N GLY A 184 16.15 8.42 -3.11
CA GLY A 184 15.17 9.36 -2.57
C GLY A 184 15.72 10.21 -1.44
N LEU A 185 14.87 10.68 -0.52
CA LEU A 185 15.33 11.44 0.63
C LEU A 185 15.68 10.55 1.80
N VAL A 186 16.62 11.03 2.61
CA VAL A 186 16.94 10.51 3.94
C VAL A 186 16.90 11.65 4.95
N GLN A 187 16.36 11.41 6.13
CA GLN A 187 16.35 12.37 7.22
C GLN A 187 17.78 12.53 7.79
N ILE A 188 18.19 13.77 8.09
CA ILE A 188 19.50 14.11 8.69
C ILE A 188 19.32 14.84 10.01
#